data_240d9efb9b624d4482dea5b6d10ab191
#
_entry.id   240d9efb9b624d4482dea5b6d10ab191
#
_cell.length_a   1.000
_cell.length_b   1.000
_cell.length_c   1.000
_cell.angle_alpha   90.00
_cell.angle_beta   90.00
_cell.angle_gamma   90.00
#
_symmetry.space_group_name_H-M   'P 1'
#
loop_
_entity.id
_entity.type
_entity.pdbx_description
1 polymer ?
#
loop_
_entity_poly.entity_id
_entity_poly.type
_entity_poly.pdbx_seq_one_letter_code
_entity_poly.pdbx_strand_id
1 'polypeptide(L)'
;MLRLALSFVALLLAPLLYGSELHLDNLHQLTHGGQNAEAYWAPDGKRLTFQSTRPPHECDQMYIMNADGSDQHMVSTGKGRTTCGYFLADNKHIIYASTHAAGEACPPPPDRSHGYVWGVFAGYDIYLATDAGKILKRLTDTPGYDAEGTVNWKSGTIVYTSLASGDLDLWTMQTDGSHKKQITTKLGYDGGPVLSRDGAKLVWRANYPKTAEDMERYKTLLAANLTAPMKMEIVLADADGSHAKTLTDFGCASFAPTFTPDGKKILFASNKHACDTRRFELYMMNLDGGDLEQVTDFGGFTSFPEFSPDGKTLVFCSDRDAKERYEFNIFTAGWK
;
A
#
# COMPACT_ATOMS: atom_id res chain seq x y z
N MET A 1 41.95 -46.32 36.16
CA MET A 1 40.61 -45.81 36.14
C MET A 1 40.67 -44.33 35.78
N LEU A 2 40.49 -44.03 34.53
CA LEU A 2 40.56 -42.65 33.97
C LEU A 2 39.14 -42.11 33.85
N ARG A 3 38.81 -41.06 34.60
CA ARG A 3 37.48 -40.37 34.51
C ARG A 3 37.56 -39.28 33.43
N LEU A 4 36.89 -39.51 32.33
CA LEU A 4 36.58 -38.44 31.33
C LEU A 4 35.52 -37.50 31.90
N ALA A 5 35.91 -36.23 32.04
CA ALA A 5 34.96 -35.15 32.30
C ALA A 5 34.43 -34.62 30.96
N LEU A 6 33.13 -34.83 30.66
CA LEU A 6 32.45 -34.16 29.57
C LEU A 6 32.10 -32.75 29.99
N SER A 7 32.73 -31.77 29.37
CA SER A 7 32.33 -30.37 29.49
C SER A 7 31.19 -30.09 28.51
N PHE A 8 30.01 -29.81 29.01
CA PHE A 8 28.90 -29.28 28.27
C PHE A 8 29.16 -27.78 27.99
N VAL A 9 29.41 -27.44 26.72
CA VAL A 9 29.41 -26.04 26.27
C VAL A 9 27.96 -25.70 25.98
N ALA A 10 27.31 -24.96 26.85
CA ALA A 10 26.00 -24.35 26.60
C ALA A 10 26.21 -23.20 25.61
N LEU A 11 25.79 -23.39 24.34
CA LEU A 11 25.63 -22.30 23.39
C LEU A 11 24.50 -21.40 23.90
N LEU A 12 24.85 -20.29 24.51
CA LEU A 12 23.93 -19.18 24.72
C LEU A 12 23.62 -18.55 23.35
N LEU A 13 22.49 -18.88 22.78
CA LEU A 13 21.88 -18.11 21.72
C LEU A 13 21.56 -16.72 22.33
N ALA A 14 22.41 -15.74 22.03
CA ALA A 14 22.09 -14.36 22.30
C ALA A 14 20.82 -14.02 21.52
N PRO A 15 19.77 -13.43 22.12
CA PRO A 15 18.67 -12.91 21.37
C PRO A 15 19.25 -11.82 20.45
N LEU A 16 18.95 -11.91 19.15
CA LEU A 16 19.13 -10.79 18.23
C LEU A 16 18.35 -9.61 18.83
N LEU A 17 19.08 -8.63 19.33
CA LEU A 17 18.52 -7.36 19.74
C LEU A 17 18.05 -6.66 18.46
N TYR A 18 16.79 -6.88 18.08
CA TYR A 18 16.09 -5.97 17.17
C TYR A 18 16.12 -4.59 17.82
N GLY A 19 16.42 -3.54 17.04
CA GLY A 19 16.26 -2.18 17.48
C GLY A 19 14.89 -2.02 18.14
N SER A 20 14.78 -1.24 19.22
CA SER A 20 13.51 -1.12 19.95
C SER A 20 12.49 -0.38 19.09
N GLU A 21 11.51 -1.10 18.54
CA GLU A 21 10.35 -0.51 17.83
C GLU A 21 9.41 0.11 18.88
N LEU A 22 9.77 1.32 19.34
CA LEU A 22 9.21 1.96 20.54
C LEU A 22 7.70 2.19 20.46
N HIS A 23 7.16 2.38 19.26
CA HIS A 23 5.73 2.61 19.01
C HIS A 23 4.90 1.34 18.90
N LEU A 24 5.54 0.18 18.80
CA LEU A 24 4.86 -1.08 18.56
C LEU A 24 4.93 -1.99 19.78
N ASP A 25 3.82 -2.66 20.07
CA ASP A 25 3.79 -3.79 21.00
C ASP A 25 2.85 -4.89 20.51
N ASN A 26 2.87 -6.05 21.17
CA ASN A 26 1.96 -7.16 20.88
C ASN A 26 1.86 -7.49 19.38
N LEU A 27 3.00 -7.71 18.74
CA LEU A 27 3.07 -8.06 17.32
C LEU A 27 2.41 -9.41 17.05
N HIS A 28 1.48 -9.44 16.09
CA HIS A 28 0.78 -10.65 15.66
C HIS A 28 0.86 -10.80 14.15
N GLN A 29 1.26 -11.98 13.68
CA GLN A 29 1.21 -12.36 12.27
C GLN A 29 -0.17 -12.92 11.93
N LEU A 30 -0.86 -12.36 10.93
CA LEU A 30 -2.22 -12.74 10.54
C LEU A 30 -2.27 -13.68 9.33
N THR A 31 -1.26 -13.64 8.46
CA THR A 31 -1.19 -14.50 7.26
C THR A 31 0.11 -15.29 7.25
N HIS A 32 0.13 -16.44 6.59
CA HIS A 32 1.29 -17.33 6.52
C HIS A 32 1.46 -17.86 5.10
N GLY A 33 2.62 -17.60 4.50
CA GLY A 33 2.94 -18.01 3.13
C GLY A 33 2.25 -17.16 2.05
N GLY A 34 2.78 -17.22 0.82
CA GLY A 34 2.31 -16.41 -0.31
C GLY A 34 2.80 -14.96 -0.27
N GLN A 35 2.18 -14.12 -1.10
CA GLN A 35 2.46 -12.69 -1.13
C GLN A 35 1.21 -11.94 -0.68
N ASN A 36 1.18 -11.51 0.58
CA ASN A 36 0.05 -10.83 1.19
C ASN A 36 0.45 -9.38 1.47
N ALA A 37 -0.32 -8.42 0.99
CA ALA A 37 -0.02 -7.00 1.12
C ALA A 37 -1.29 -6.14 1.17
N GLU A 38 -1.10 -4.86 1.48
CA GLU A 38 -2.14 -3.83 1.41
C GLU A 38 -3.41 -4.22 2.17
N ALA A 39 -3.23 -4.47 3.48
CA ALA A 39 -4.35 -4.76 4.36
C ALA A 39 -4.93 -3.47 4.94
N TYR A 40 -6.25 -3.31 4.83
CA TYR A 40 -6.96 -2.10 5.23
C TYR A 40 -8.18 -2.44 6.08
N TRP A 41 -8.40 -1.65 7.14
CA TRP A 41 -9.44 -1.89 8.12
C TRP A 41 -10.86 -1.64 7.58
N ALA A 42 -11.82 -2.42 8.07
CA ALA A 42 -13.22 -2.04 8.00
C ALA A 42 -13.52 -0.94 9.03
N PRO A 43 -14.51 -0.05 8.77
CA PRO A 43 -14.89 1.04 9.67
C PRO A 43 -15.22 0.62 11.11
N ASP A 44 -15.70 -0.60 11.31
CA ASP A 44 -16.01 -1.15 12.64
C ASP A 44 -14.79 -1.78 13.36
N GLY A 45 -13.63 -1.82 12.70
CA GLY A 45 -12.40 -2.39 13.24
C GLY A 45 -12.39 -3.91 13.42
N LYS A 46 -13.37 -4.62 12.86
CA LYS A 46 -13.51 -6.08 13.06
C LYS A 46 -12.95 -6.91 11.93
N ARG A 47 -12.74 -6.32 10.75
CA ARG A 47 -12.27 -7.03 9.55
C ARG A 47 -11.24 -6.21 8.82
N LEU A 48 -10.49 -6.89 7.95
CA LEU A 48 -9.49 -6.34 7.05
C LEU A 48 -9.77 -6.82 5.63
N THR A 49 -9.63 -5.94 4.64
CA THR A 49 -9.35 -6.35 3.26
C THR A 49 -7.85 -6.57 3.10
N PHE A 50 -7.42 -7.41 2.19
CA PHE A 50 -6.02 -7.52 1.79
C PHE A 50 -5.91 -8.16 0.41
N GLN A 51 -4.85 -7.85 -0.32
CA GLN A 51 -4.53 -8.55 -1.56
C GLN A 51 -3.57 -9.70 -1.30
N SER A 52 -3.73 -10.78 -2.06
CA SER A 52 -2.87 -11.95 -1.92
C SER A 52 -2.68 -12.68 -3.24
N THR A 53 -1.41 -12.99 -3.55
CA THR A 53 -1.05 -14.01 -4.53
C THR A 53 -0.79 -15.33 -3.81
N ARG A 54 -1.69 -16.29 -3.98
CA ARG A 54 -1.61 -17.64 -3.41
C ARG A 54 -2.28 -18.67 -4.33
N PRO A 55 -1.82 -19.94 -4.33
CA PRO A 55 -2.44 -20.98 -5.15
C PRO A 55 -3.97 -21.08 -4.92
N PRO A 56 -4.77 -21.30 -5.99
CA PRO A 56 -4.33 -21.59 -7.35
C PRO A 56 -4.06 -20.34 -8.23
N HIS A 57 -4.12 -19.12 -7.67
CA HIS A 57 -4.00 -17.88 -8.42
C HIS A 57 -2.53 -17.49 -8.61
N GLU A 58 -2.20 -17.02 -9.81
CA GLU A 58 -0.85 -16.60 -10.21
C GLU A 58 -0.60 -15.11 -10.01
N CYS A 59 -1.64 -14.33 -9.70
CA CYS A 59 -1.57 -12.92 -9.38
C CYS A 59 -2.55 -12.56 -8.27
N ASP A 60 -2.41 -11.32 -7.77
CA ASP A 60 -3.16 -10.85 -6.63
C ASP A 60 -4.66 -10.95 -6.84
N GLN A 61 -5.33 -11.47 -5.84
CA GLN A 61 -6.77 -11.47 -5.66
C GLN A 61 -7.12 -10.75 -4.36
N MET A 62 -8.33 -10.22 -4.26
CA MET A 62 -8.81 -9.53 -3.07
C MET A 62 -9.44 -10.51 -2.09
N TYR A 63 -9.06 -10.40 -0.83
CA TYR A 63 -9.54 -11.19 0.28
C TYR A 63 -10.08 -10.31 1.41
N ILE A 64 -10.92 -10.90 2.24
CA ILE A 64 -11.33 -10.35 3.53
C ILE A 64 -10.94 -11.37 4.61
N MET A 65 -10.60 -10.87 5.80
CA MET A 65 -10.40 -11.65 7.01
C MET A 65 -10.92 -10.92 8.24
N ASN A 66 -11.15 -11.64 9.33
CA ASN A 66 -11.35 -11.04 10.64
C ASN A 66 -10.07 -10.35 11.13
N ALA A 67 -10.19 -9.38 12.04
CA ALA A 67 -9.06 -8.63 12.61
C ALA A 67 -8.03 -9.53 13.34
N ASP A 68 -8.41 -10.73 13.73
CA ASP A 68 -7.54 -11.75 14.34
C ASP A 68 -6.87 -12.69 13.31
N GLY A 69 -7.07 -12.44 12.00
CA GLY A 69 -6.55 -13.28 10.91
C GLY A 69 -7.39 -14.48 10.54
N SER A 70 -8.48 -14.76 11.26
CA SER A 70 -9.40 -15.87 10.95
C SER A 70 -10.35 -15.55 9.78
N ASP A 71 -11.06 -16.56 9.28
CA ASP A 71 -12.10 -16.45 8.24
C ASP A 71 -11.63 -15.78 6.95
N GLN A 72 -10.43 -16.14 6.48
CA GLN A 72 -9.87 -15.62 5.23
C GLN A 72 -10.63 -16.17 4.03
N HIS A 73 -11.26 -15.30 3.24
CA HIS A 73 -11.98 -15.70 2.03
C HIS A 73 -11.81 -14.69 0.91
N MET A 74 -11.79 -15.20 -0.33
CA MET A 74 -11.65 -14.38 -1.53
C MET A 74 -12.97 -13.67 -1.85
N VAL A 75 -12.87 -12.38 -2.20
CA VAL A 75 -14.02 -11.52 -2.57
C VAL A 75 -13.88 -10.91 -3.97
N SER A 76 -12.80 -11.17 -4.66
CA SER A 76 -12.65 -10.87 -6.09
C SER A 76 -13.08 -12.04 -6.96
N THR A 77 -13.07 -11.85 -8.27
CA THR A 77 -13.60 -12.84 -9.23
C THR A 77 -12.72 -14.06 -9.43
N GLY A 78 -11.48 -14.07 -8.95
CA GLY A 78 -10.48 -15.08 -9.29
C GLY A 78 -9.91 -14.92 -10.72
N LYS A 79 -10.30 -13.87 -11.44
CA LYS A 79 -9.88 -13.58 -12.82
C LYS A 79 -9.12 -12.27 -12.86
N GLY A 80 -8.16 -12.15 -13.79
CA GLY A 80 -7.30 -10.99 -13.89
C GLY A 80 -6.50 -10.77 -12.60
N ARG A 81 -6.00 -9.56 -12.41
CA ARG A 81 -5.30 -9.12 -11.20
C ARG A 81 -6.16 -8.12 -10.45
N THR A 82 -6.17 -8.17 -9.12
CA THR A 82 -6.85 -7.18 -8.26
C THR A 82 -5.86 -6.50 -7.32
N THR A 83 -6.18 -5.28 -6.88
CA THR A 83 -5.36 -4.53 -5.92
C THR A 83 -6.21 -3.53 -5.14
N CYS A 84 -5.68 -3.03 -4.02
CA CYS A 84 -6.17 -1.87 -3.27
C CYS A 84 -7.66 -1.98 -2.92
N GLY A 85 -8.02 -2.91 -2.05
CA GLY A 85 -9.41 -3.08 -1.60
C GLY A 85 -9.72 -2.31 -0.34
N TYR A 86 -10.79 -1.52 -0.33
CA TYR A 86 -11.24 -0.74 0.82
C TYR A 86 -12.70 -0.96 1.14
N PHE A 87 -13.04 -1.06 2.42
CA PHE A 87 -14.43 -1.05 2.86
C PHE A 87 -15.06 0.34 2.71
N LEU A 88 -16.35 0.38 2.39
CA LEU A 88 -17.18 1.57 2.52
C LEU A 88 -17.63 1.74 3.98
N ALA A 89 -18.16 2.93 4.30
CA ALA A 89 -18.59 3.29 5.66
C ALA A 89 -19.67 2.36 6.26
N ASP A 90 -20.38 1.60 5.44
CA ASP A 90 -21.45 0.69 5.88
C ASP A 90 -21.00 -0.69 6.34
N ASN A 91 -19.70 -0.99 6.27
CA ASN A 91 -19.09 -2.30 6.59
C ASN A 91 -19.58 -3.49 5.73
N LYS A 92 -20.30 -3.25 4.64
CA LYS A 92 -20.93 -4.29 3.80
C LYS A 92 -20.44 -4.25 2.36
N HIS A 93 -20.01 -3.09 1.92
CA HIS A 93 -19.50 -2.90 0.58
C HIS A 93 -18.01 -2.60 0.61
N ILE A 94 -17.35 -3.01 -0.47
CA ILE A 94 -15.93 -2.77 -0.71
C ILE A 94 -15.74 -2.17 -2.11
N ILE A 95 -14.68 -1.42 -2.28
CA ILE A 95 -14.14 -1.14 -3.61
C ILE A 95 -12.84 -1.92 -3.78
N TYR A 96 -12.49 -2.25 -5.01
CA TYR A 96 -11.16 -2.72 -5.39
C TYR A 96 -10.90 -2.44 -6.87
N ALA A 97 -9.63 -2.32 -7.25
CA ALA A 97 -9.24 -2.23 -8.64
C ALA A 97 -9.00 -3.63 -9.23
N SER A 98 -9.41 -3.86 -10.49
CA SER A 98 -9.26 -5.17 -11.14
C SER A 98 -9.16 -5.07 -12.65
N THR A 99 -8.39 -5.99 -13.26
CA THR A 99 -8.26 -6.14 -14.72
C THR A 99 -9.21 -7.20 -15.28
N HIS A 100 -10.08 -7.82 -14.50
CA HIS A 100 -10.88 -8.98 -14.91
C HIS A 100 -11.80 -8.72 -16.13
N ALA A 101 -12.23 -7.46 -16.33
CA ALA A 101 -13.04 -7.10 -17.51
C ALA A 101 -12.21 -6.97 -18.79
N ALA A 102 -10.91 -6.74 -18.69
CA ALA A 102 -9.99 -6.72 -19.82
C ALA A 102 -9.49 -8.12 -20.22
N GLY A 103 -9.55 -9.08 -19.29
CA GLY A 103 -9.19 -10.48 -19.55
C GLY A 103 -9.21 -11.34 -18.29
N GLU A 104 -9.38 -12.66 -18.46
CA GLU A 104 -9.44 -13.60 -17.35
C GLU A 104 -8.04 -13.97 -16.83
N ALA A 105 -7.03 -13.94 -17.70
CA ALA A 105 -5.65 -14.26 -17.33
C ALA A 105 -5.00 -13.15 -16.52
N CYS A 106 -4.01 -13.52 -15.70
CA CYS A 106 -3.13 -12.54 -15.07
C CYS A 106 -2.42 -11.71 -16.14
N PRO A 107 -2.34 -10.38 -16.00
CA PRO A 107 -1.49 -9.57 -16.84
C PRO A 107 -0.04 -10.08 -16.80
N PRO A 108 0.69 -10.04 -17.94
CA PRO A 108 2.09 -10.49 -17.96
C PRO A 108 2.93 -9.65 -16.99
N PRO A 109 3.98 -10.26 -16.42
CA PRO A 109 4.92 -9.49 -15.58
C PRO A 109 5.49 -8.29 -16.34
N PRO A 110 5.76 -7.17 -15.67
CA PRO A 110 6.38 -6.00 -16.27
C PRO A 110 7.72 -6.35 -16.93
N ASP A 111 7.99 -5.76 -18.11
CA ASP A 111 9.30 -5.90 -18.76
C ASP A 111 10.39 -5.23 -17.95
N ARG A 112 11.27 -6.04 -17.36
CA ARG A 112 12.38 -5.59 -16.51
C ARG A 112 13.65 -5.22 -17.28
N SER A 113 13.63 -5.24 -18.60
CA SER A 113 14.73 -4.68 -19.42
C SER A 113 14.95 -3.19 -19.14
N HIS A 114 13.89 -2.50 -18.68
CA HIS A 114 13.92 -1.10 -18.22
C HIS A 114 14.40 -0.93 -16.75
N GLY A 115 14.87 -1.98 -16.10
CA GLY A 115 15.24 -1.99 -14.68
C GLY A 115 14.06 -2.37 -13.77
N TYR A 116 14.05 -1.85 -12.52
CA TYR A 116 12.95 -2.08 -11.60
C TYR A 116 11.78 -1.16 -11.95
N VAL A 117 10.70 -1.75 -12.43
CA VAL A 117 9.50 -1.04 -12.86
C VAL A 117 8.24 -1.73 -12.33
N TRP A 118 7.16 -0.95 -12.17
CA TRP A 118 5.82 -1.42 -11.90
C TRP A 118 4.96 -1.36 -13.16
N GLY A 119 4.07 -2.35 -13.30
CA GLY A 119 3.07 -2.34 -14.37
C GLY A 119 1.92 -1.42 -14.04
N VAL A 120 1.63 -0.48 -14.95
CA VAL A 120 0.42 0.35 -14.97
C VAL A 120 -0.52 -0.31 -15.98
N PHE A 121 -1.05 -1.48 -15.61
CA PHE A 121 -1.77 -2.33 -16.57
C PHE A 121 -3.02 -1.63 -17.08
N ALA A 122 -3.11 -1.48 -18.40
CA ALA A 122 -4.32 -1.04 -19.04
C ALA A 122 -5.48 -2.02 -18.73
N GLY A 123 -6.64 -1.47 -18.44
CA GLY A 123 -7.81 -2.27 -18.07
C GLY A 123 -7.98 -2.50 -16.58
N TYR A 124 -7.16 -1.90 -15.72
CA TYR A 124 -7.55 -1.73 -14.34
C TYR A 124 -8.70 -0.73 -14.24
N ASP A 125 -9.78 -1.17 -13.63
CA ASP A 125 -10.92 -0.35 -13.25
C ASP A 125 -11.29 -0.58 -11.79
N ILE A 126 -11.95 0.40 -11.20
CA ILE A 126 -12.45 0.32 -9.83
C ILE A 126 -13.86 -0.23 -9.84
N TYR A 127 -14.10 -1.24 -9.02
CA TYR A 127 -15.39 -1.92 -8.87
C TYR A 127 -15.93 -1.74 -7.46
N LEU A 128 -17.25 -1.58 -7.37
CA LEU A 128 -18.03 -1.70 -6.15
C LEU A 128 -18.54 -3.13 -6.03
N ALA A 129 -18.28 -3.77 -4.92
CA ALA A 129 -18.75 -5.12 -4.63
C ALA A 129 -19.28 -5.23 -3.20
N THR A 130 -20.00 -6.31 -2.90
CA THR A 130 -20.32 -6.69 -1.52
C THR A 130 -19.11 -7.37 -0.87
N ASP A 131 -19.09 -7.41 0.45
CA ASP A 131 -18.12 -8.18 1.24
C ASP A 131 -18.20 -9.70 1.05
N ALA A 132 -19.25 -10.18 0.36
CA ALA A 132 -19.39 -11.57 -0.12
C ALA A 132 -18.92 -11.76 -1.57
N GLY A 133 -18.28 -10.76 -2.19
CA GLY A 133 -17.68 -10.84 -3.52
C GLY A 133 -18.64 -10.63 -4.71
N LYS A 134 -19.90 -10.24 -4.48
CA LYS A 134 -20.81 -9.91 -5.59
C LYS A 134 -20.50 -8.52 -6.13
N ILE A 135 -20.04 -8.42 -7.39
CA ILE A 135 -19.88 -7.13 -8.08
C ILE A 135 -21.26 -6.47 -8.26
N LEU A 136 -21.35 -5.22 -7.86
CA LEU A 136 -22.54 -4.39 -7.97
C LEU A 136 -22.44 -3.38 -9.12
N LYS A 137 -21.24 -2.79 -9.30
CA LYS A 137 -21.01 -1.74 -10.29
C LYS A 137 -19.53 -1.64 -10.67
N ARG A 138 -19.23 -1.36 -11.92
CA ARG A 138 -17.96 -0.81 -12.39
C ARG A 138 -18.03 0.71 -12.21
N LEU A 139 -17.14 1.28 -11.41
CA LEU A 139 -17.15 2.72 -11.08
C LEU A 139 -16.35 3.55 -12.07
N THR A 140 -15.30 2.96 -12.65
CA THR A 140 -14.49 3.58 -13.72
C THR A 140 -14.51 2.71 -14.96
N ASP A 141 -14.33 3.34 -16.12
CA ASP A 141 -14.30 2.69 -17.44
C ASP A 141 -13.43 3.46 -18.44
N THR A 142 -12.51 4.27 -17.90
CA THR A 142 -11.57 5.05 -18.71
C THR A 142 -10.54 4.13 -19.36
N PRO A 143 -10.18 4.34 -20.62
CA PRO A 143 -9.08 3.60 -21.22
C PRO A 143 -7.78 3.86 -20.44
N GLY A 144 -7.13 2.78 -20.00
CA GLY A 144 -5.85 2.85 -19.28
C GLY A 144 -5.95 2.29 -17.87
N TYR A 145 -5.40 2.99 -16.91
CA TYR A 145 -5.24 2.58 -15.51
C TYR A 145 -6.11 3.43 -14.59
N ASP A 146 -7.04 2.79 -13.88
CA ASP A 146 -7.82 3.36 -12.78
C ASP A 146 -7.67 2.44 -11.57
N ALA A 147 -6.83 2.82 -10.60
CA ALA A 147 -6.54 1.97 -9.44
C ALA A 147 -6.11 2.79 -8.21
N GLU A 148 -5.58 2.11 -7.19
CA GLU A 148 -5.07 2.69 -5.95
C GLU A 148 -6.12 3.53 -5.20
N GLY A 149 -7.39 3.11 -5.31
CA GLY A 149 -8.52 3.80 -4.70
C GLY A 149 -8.56 3.62 -3.18
N THR A 150 -8.71 4.71 -2.44
CA THR A 150 -8.98 4.72 -1.00
C THR A 150 -10.29 5.45 -0.70
N VAL A 151 -10.90 5.18 0.44
CA VAL A 151 -12.22 5.70 0.81
C VAL A 151 -12.13 6.55 2.07
N ASN A 152 -12.55 7.79 2.00
CA ASN A 152 -12.83 8.57 3.21
C ASN A 152 -14.25 8.26 3.69
N TRP A 153 -14.38 7.58 4.81
CA TRP A 153 -15.67 7.11 5.33
C TRP A 153 -16.61 8.23 5.77
N LYS A 154 -16.05 9.41 6.14
CA LYS A 154 -16.83 10.56 6.59
C LYS A 154 -17.53 11.27 5.44
N SER A 155 -16.82 11.48 4.32
CA SER A 155 -17.34 12.22 3.15
C SER A 155 -17.95 11.31 2.09
N GLY A 156 -17.68 9.99 2.13
CA GLY A 156 -18.01 9.08 1.04
C GLY A 156 -17.20 9.34 -0.24
N THR A 157 -16.03 9.99 -0.12
CA THR A 157 -15.18 10.29 -1.24
C THR A 157 -14.19 9.16 -1.47
N ILE A 158 -14.10 8.67 -2.71
CA ILE A 158 -13.03 7.82 -3.19
C ILE A 158 -11.99 8.74 -3.83
N VAL A 159 -10.71 8.60 -3.45
CA VAL A 159 -9.59 9.21 -4.15
C VAL A 159 -8.75 8.09 -4.77
N TYR A 160 -8.32 8.24 -6.03
CA TYR A 160 -7.69 7.18 -6.81
C TYR A 160 -6.72 7.74 -7.85
N THR A 161 -5.85 6.88 -8.40
CA THR A 161 -4.95 7.19 -9.50
C THR A 161 -5.57 6.80 -10.82
N SER A 162 -5.52 7.70 -11.83
CA SER A 162 -6.10 7.48 -13.15
C SER A 162 -5.23 8.02 -14.27
N LEU A 163 -5.25 7.33 -15.43
CA LEU A 163 -4.70 7.79 -16.71
C LEU A 163 -5.69 8.61 -17.56
N ALA A 164 -6.85 8.98 -17.03
CA ALA A 164 -7.90 9.71 -17.78
C ALA A 164 -7.42 11.04 -18.38
N SER A 165 -6.42 11.69 -17.78
CA SER A 165 -5.79 12.92 -18.26
C SER A 165 -4.67 12.67 -19.28
N GLY A 166 -4.23 11.44 -19.46
CA GLY A 166 -3.04 11.06 -20.22
C GLY A 166 -1.76 10.99 -19.38
N ASP A 167 -1.86 11.28 -18.09
CA ASP A 167 -0.81 11.15 -17.07
C ASP A 167 -1.34 10.39 -15.84
N LEU A 168 -0.47 9.92 -14.97
CA LEU A 168 -0.85 9.26 -13.72
C LEU A 168 -1.18 10.31 -12.66
N ASP A 169 -2.41 10.80 -12.71
CA ASP A 169 -2.93 11.84 -11.83
C ASP A 169 -3.91 11.31 -10.78
N LEU A 170 -4.05 12.04 -9.68
CA LEU A 170 -5.08 11.79 -8.70
C LEU A 170 -6.43 12.35 -9.11
N TRP A 171 -7.45 11.55 -8.92
CA TRP A 171 -8.84 11.86 -9.16
C TRP A 171 -9.69 11.56 -7.93
N THR A 172 -10.84 12.20 -7.83
CA THR A 172 -11.86 11.88 -6.84
C THR A 172 -13.16 11.48 -7.52
N MET A 173 -13.98 10.70 -6.81
CA MET A 173 -15.38 10.41 -7.16
C MET A 173 -16.18 10.10 -5.88
N GLN A 174 -17.49 10.07 -5.99
CA GLN A 174 -18.36 9.55 -4.92
C GLN A 174 -18.38 8.01 -4.95
N THR A 175 -18.84 7.37 -3.87
CA THR A 175 -18.90 5.90 -3.77
C THR A 175 -19.84 5.25 -4.78
N ASP A 176 -20.70 6.01 -5.44
CA ASP A 176 -21.54 5.56 -6.56
C ASP A 176 -20.87 5.74 -7.94
N GLY A 177 -19.62 6.27 -8.00
CA GLY A 177 -18.86 6.54 -9.22
C GLY A 177 -19.22 7.87 -9.88
N SER A 178 -20.08 8.69 -9.30
CA SER A 178 -20.43 10.02 -9.78
C SER A 178 -19.40 11.09 -9.37
N HIS A 179 -19.53 12.31 -9.94
CA HIS A 179 -18.73 13.49 -9.58
C HIS A 179 -17.21 13.27 -9.72
N LYS A 180 -16.78 12.59 -10.78
CA LYS A 180 -15.36 12.41 -11.08
C LYS A 180 -14.68 13.77 -11.31
N LYS A 181 -13.58 14.01 -10.61
CA LYS A 181 -12.82 15.27 -10.68
C LYS A 181 -11.33 14.99 -10.57
N GLN A 182 -10.54 15.56 -11.50
CA GLN A 182 -9.08 15.55 -11.44
C GLN A 182 -8.59 16.47 -10.32
N ILE A 183 -7.60 16.01 -9.55
CA ILE A 183 -7.01 16.70 -8.40
C ILE A 183 -5.59 17.19 -8.72
N THR A 184 -4.76 16.34 -9.33
CA THR A 184 -3.39 16.69 -9.72
C THR A 184 -3.25 16.84 -11.23
N THR A 185 -2.26 17.63 -11.67
CA THR A 185 -2.02 17.93 -13.10
C THR A 185 -0.54 18.12 -13.40
N LYS A 186 0.34 17.86 -12.42
CA LYS A 186 1.77 18.02 -12.58
C LYS A 186 2.33 16.78 -13.24
N LEU A 187 3.08 16.96 -14.34
CA LEU A 187 3.68 15.84 -15.08
C LEU A 187 4.49 14.94 -14.16
N GLY A 188 4.13 13.66 -14.13
CA GLY A 188 4.77 12.62 -13.33
C GLY A 188 3.75 11.65 -12.75
N TYR A 189 4.23 10.76 -11.90
CA TYR A 189 3.41 9.79 -11.21
C TYR A 189 2.91 10.34 -9.89
N ASP A 190 1.60 10.36 -9.73
CA ASP A 190 0.89 10.57 -8.47
C ASP A 190 0.10 9.30 -8.12
N GLY A 191 0.32 8.72 -6.93
CA GLY A 191 -0.36 7.47 -6.59
C GLY A 191 -0.43 7.15 -5.10
N GLY A 192 -1.24 6.16 -4.76
CA GLY A 192 -1.50 5.73 -3.38
C GLY A 192 -2.02 6.87 -2.49
N PRO A 193 -3.07 7.59 -2.91
CA PRO A 193 -3.58 8.72 -2.18
C PRO A 193 -4.38 8.30 -0.95
N VAL A 194 -4.25 9.06 0.15
CA VAL A 194 -5.04 8.87 1.37
C VAL A 194 -5.55 10.22 1.88
N LEU A 195 -6.85 10.33 2.09
CA LEU A 195 -7.45 11.49 2.76
C LEU A 195 -7.32 11.36 4.28
N SER A 196 -7.05 12.47 4.96
CA SER A 196 -7.13 12.51 6.41
C SER A 196 -8.54 12.13 6.90
N ARG A 197 -8.67 11.61 8.13
CA ARG A 197 -9.97 11.14 8.66
C ARG A 197 -11.05 12.22 8.66
N ASP A 198 -10.68 13.47 8.85
CA ASP A 198 -11.60 14.61 8.77
C ASP A 198 -11.94 15.03 7.33
N GLY A 199 -11.19 14.51 6.35
CA GLY A 199 -11.33 14.81 4.93
C GLY A 199 -10.72 16.16 4.52
N ALA A 200 -9.87 16.78 5.35
CA ALA A 200 -9.32 18.12 5.08
C ALA A 200 -7.99 18.10 4.31
N LYS A 201 -7.21 17.04 4.47
CA LYS A 201 -5.89 16.88 3.85
C LYS A 201 -5.81 15.63 3.00
N LEU A 202 -4.92 15.67 2.01
CA LEU A 202 -4.60 14.57 1.11
C LEU A 202 -3.09 14.33 1.14
N VAL A 203 -2.67 13.07 1.34
CA VAL A 203 -1.28 12.62 1.27
C VAL A 203 -1.15 11.54 0.20
N TRP A 204 -0.04 11.56 -0.55
CA TRP A 204 0.23 10.54 -1.59
C TRP A 204 1.73 10.39 -1.84
N ARG A 205 2.11 9.38 -2.61
CA ARG A 205 3.47 9.25 -3.16
C ARG A 205 3.52 9.83 -4.57
N ALA A 206 4.62 10.51 -4.90
CA ALA A 206 4.80 11.10 -6.22
C ALA A 206 6.22 10.92 -6.74
N ASN A 207 6.35 10.88 -8.07
CA ASN A 207 7.63 10.96 -8.76
C ASN A 207 7.52 11.99 -9.90
N TYR A 208 8.06 13.18 -9.70
CA TYR A 208 8.05 14.24 -10.68
C TYR A 208 9.39 14.33 -11.39
N PRO A 209 9.45 14.11 -12.72
CA PRO A 209 10.66 14.26 -13.51
C PRO A 209 11.25 15.67 -13.37
N LYS A 210 12.55 15.79 -13.07
CA LYS A 210 13.23 17.05 -12.84
C LYS A 210 14.05 17.52 -14.05
N THR A 211 14.51 16.59 -14.90
CA THR A 211 15.35 16.87 -16.08
C THR A 211 14.63 16.47 -17.36
N ALA A 212 15.13 16.93 -18.51
CA ALA A 212 14.61 16.51 -19.81
C ALA A 212 14.75 15.00 -20.04
N GLU A 213 15.84 14.41 -19.56
CA GLU A 213 16.09 12.97 -19.61
C GLU A 213 15.09 12.20 -18.74
N ASP A 214 14.84 12.64 -17.50
CA ASP A 214 13.84 12.04 -16.62
C ASP A 214 12.44 12.11 -17.24
N MET A 215 12.08 13.25 -17.88
CA MET A 215 10.78 13.41 -18.56
C MET A 215 10.62 12.46 -19.73
N GLU A 216 11.66 12.31 -20.56
CA GLU A 216 11.64 11.38 -21.68
C GLU A 216 11.54 9.91 -21.21
N ARG A 217 12.32 9.56 -20.20
CA ARG A 217 12.25 8.24 -19.56
C ARG A 217 10.85 7.97 -19.00
N TYR A 218 10.27 8.92 -18.27
CA TYR A 218 8.92 8.76 -17.71
C TYR A 218 7.88 8.51 -18.81
N LYS A 219 7.88 9.33 -19.86
CA LYS A 219 6.96 9.16 -21.00
C LYS A 219 7.15 7.85 -21.74
N THR A 220 8.39 7.43 -21.92
CA THR A 220 8.72 6.15 -22.57
C THR A 220 8.18 4.97 -21.74
N LEU A 221 8.36 4.99 -20.42
CA LEU A 221 7.84 3.97 -19.53
C LEU A 221 6.30 3.97 -19.53
N LEU A 222 5.69 5.14 -19.43
CA LEU A 222 4.23 5.26 -19.41
C LEU A 222 3.59 4.76 -20.70
N ALA A 223 4.20 5.05 -21.86
CA ALA A 223 3.76 4.52 -23.15
C ALA A 223 3.86 2.98 -23.25
N ALA A 224 4.75 2.37 -22.45
CA ALA A 224 4.87 0.92 -22.30
C ALA A 224 4.02 0.35 -21.14
N ASN A 225 3.10 1.12 -20.58
CA ASN A 225 2.32 0.80 -19.37
C ASN A 225 3.18 0.46 -18.15
N LEU A 226 4.26 1.20 -17.97
CA LEU A 226 5.22 1.03 -16.88
C LEU A 226 5.43 2.35 -16.13
N THR A 227 5.84 2.25 -14.86
CA THR A 227 6.38 3.36 -14.08
C THR A 227 7.57 2.89 -13.26
N ALA A 228 8.52 3.80 -12.95
CA ALA A 228 9.67 3.50 -12.12
C ALA A 228 9.40 3.95 -10.67
N PRO A 229 9.31 3.03 -9.69
CA PRO A 229 9.01 3.38 -8.31
C PRO A 229 10.22 3.91 -7.51
N MET A 230 11.34 4.10 -8.18
CA MET A 230 12.53 4.66 -7.57
C MET A 230 12.36 6.18 -7.39
N LYS A 231 12.89 6.73 -6.31
CA LYS A 231 12.82 8.18 -5.99
C LYS A 231 11.40 8.72 -5.85
N MET A 232 10.50 7.92 -5.28
CA MET A 232 9.18 8.40 -4.91
C MET A 232 9.26 9.21 -3.62
N GLU A 233 8.58 10.34 -3.60
CA GLU A 233 8.53 11.26 -2.47
C GLU A 233 7.11 11.36 -1.92
N ILE A 234 6.97 11.73 -0.65
CA ILE A 234 5.68 11.96 -0.01
C ILE A 234 5.26 13.42 -0.25
N VAL A 235 4.03 13.60 -0.71
CA VAL A 235 3.41 14.90 -0.95
C VAL A 235 2.17 15.05 -0.07
N LEU A 236 1.99 16.23 0.50
CA LEU A 236 0.81 16.63 1.29
C LEU A 236 0.16 17.85 0.64
N ALA A 237 -1.17 17.88 0.61
CA ALA A 237 -1.97 19.01 0.12
C ALA A 237 -3.26 19.18 0.93
N ASP A 238 -4.03 20.20 0.63
CA ASP A 238 -5.44 20.24 0.98
C ASP A 238 -6.21 19.18 0.17
N ALA A 239 -7.39 18.78 0.62
CA ALA A 239 -8.13 17.67 0.01
C ALA A 239 -8.50 17.89 -1.46
N ASP A 240 -8.53 19.15 -1.92
CA ASP A 240 -8.78 19.52 -3.32
C ASP A 240 -7.51 19.58 -4.19
N GLY A 241 -6.34 19.20 -3.63
CA GLY A 241 -5.04 19.23 -4.28
C GLY A 241 -4.31 20.59 -4.20
N SER A 242 -4.96 21.61 -3.64
CA SER A 242 -4.31 22.92 -3.45
C SER A 242 -3.22 22.88 -2.38
N HIS A 243 -2.31 23.85 -2.43
CA HIS A 243 -1.19 23.98 -1.49
C HIS A 243 -0.29 22.74 -1.38
N ALA A 244 -0.16 21.98 -2.47
CA ALA A 244 0.65 20.77 -2.49
C ALA A 244 2.13 21.07 -2.17
N LYS A 245 2.69 20.31 -1.23
CA LYS A 245 4.08 20.38 -0.77
C LYS A 245 4.70 19.00 -0.75
N THR A 246 5.85 18.84 -1.40
CA THR A 246 6.69 17.64 -1.26
C THR A 246 7.36 17.69 0.12
N LEU A 247 7.18 16.67 0.94
CA LEU A 247 7.66 16.61 2.31
C LEU A 247 9.00 15.88 2.45
N THR A 248 9.33 14.99 1.50
CA THR A 248 10.58 14.24 1.49
C THR A 248 11.42 14.59 0.26
N ASP A 249 12.74 14.47 0.37
CA ASP A 249 13.69 14.58 -0.75
C ASP A 249 14.90 13.68 -0.43
N PHE A 250 14.60 12.38 -0.24
CA PHE A 250 15.64 11.42 0.14
C PHE A 250 16.40 10.85 -1.05
N GLY A 251 15.90 11.08 -2.27
CA GLY A 251 16.43 10.44 -3.48
C GLY A 251 16.23 8.93 -3.54
N CYS A 252 15.41 8.39 -2.65
CA CYS A 252 15.07 6.97 -2.46
C CYS A 252 13.58 6.76 -2.70
N ALA A 253 13.07 5.56 -2.49
CA ALA A 253 11.66 5.29 -2.58
C ALA A 253 10.97 5.52 -1.23
N SER A 254 9.96 6.40 -1.21
CA SER A 254 9.05 6.60 -0.08
C SER A 254 7.62 6.41 -0.57
N PHE A 255 6.81 5.56 0.08
CA PHE A 255 5.45 5.24 -0.39
C PHE A 255 4.54 4.76 0.74
N ALA A 256 3.28 4.44 0.40
CA ALA A 256 2.23 4.00 1.31
C ALA A 256 2.06 4.95 2.53
N PRO A 257 1.87 6.26 2.31
CA PRO A 257 1.65 7.17 3.41
C PRO A 257 0.26 7.01 4.00
N THR A 258 0.16 7.20 5.32
CA THR A 258 -1.11 7.33 6.04
C THR A 258 -0.99 8.37 7.14
N PHE A 259 -2.12 8.92 7.60
CA PHE A 259 -2.13 9.84 8.73
C PHE A 259 -2.16 9.08 10.06
N THR A 260 -1.49 9.62 11.08
CA THR A 260 -1.70 9.15 12.46
C THR A 260 -3.14 9.38 12.92
N PRO A 261 -3.64 8.63 13.91
CA PRO A 261 -5.05 8.72 14.35
C PRO A 261 -5.49 10.13 14.76
N ASP A 262 -4.57 10.93 15.31
CA ASP A 262 -4.81 12.33 15.69
C ASP A 262 -4.65 13.32 14.53
N GLY A 263 -4.26 12.85 13.35
CA GLY A 263 -4.08 13.65 12.13
C GLY A 263 -2.88 14.61 12.16
N LYS A 264 -1.95 14.47 13.11
CA LYS A 264 -0.85 15.43 13.28
C LYS A 264 0.44 15.02 12.59
N LYS A 265 0.59 13.72 12.29
CA LYS A 265 1.78 13.17 11.64
C LYS A 265 1.39 12.28 10.45
N ILE A 266 2.37 11.99 9.61
CA ILE A 266 2.29 11.05 8.50
C ILE A 266 3.23 9.88 8.81
N LEU A 267 2.70 8.65 8.72
CA LEU A 267 3.43 7.39 8.76
C LEU A 267 3.58 6.87 7.33
N PHE A 268 4.76 6.43 6.91
CA PHE A 268 5.04 5.97 5.56
C PHE A 268 6.18 4.97 5.53
N ALA A 269 6.29 4.19 4.45
CA ALA A 269 7.40 3.29 4.22
C ALA A 269 8.50 3.96 3.39
N SER A 270 9.78 3.74 3.73
CA SER A 270 10.90 4.23 2.95
C SER A 270 12.14 3.32 3.07
N ASN A 271 12.91 3.25 1.97
CA ASN A 271 14.23 2.62 1.98
C ASN A 271 15.37 3.63 2.13
N LYS A 272 15.12 4.80 2.73
CA LYS A 272 16.07 5.92 2.84
C LYS A 272 17.44 5.56 3.44
N HIS A 273 17.53 4.53 4.28
CA HIS A 273 18.81 4.06 4.83
C HIS A 273 19.58 3.10 3.90
N ALA A 274 18.94 2.61 2.84
CA ALA A 274 19.51 1.63 1.93
C ALA A 274 18.83 1.72 0.54
N CYS A 275 18.92 2.89 -0.10
CA CYS A 275 18.17 3.27 -1.32
C CYS A 275 18.22 2.27 -2.48
N ASP A 276 19.34 1.54 -2.63
CA ASP A 276 19.53 0.57 -3.70
C ASP A 276 19.05 -0.85 -3.31
N THR A 277 18.33 -0.96 -2.19
CA THR A 277 17.90 -2.24 -1.68
C THR A 277 16.36 -2.30 -1.55
N ARG A 278 15.87 -3.49 -1.21
CA ARG A 278 14.47 -3.73 -0.88
C ARG A 278 14.20 -3.65 0.63
N ARG A 279 15.09 -3.04 1.41
CA ARG A 279 14.93 -2.84 2.85
C ARG A 279 14.10 -1.59 3.07
N PHE A 280 12.85 -1.77 3.42
CA PHE A 280 11.92 -0.71 3.73
C PHE A 280 11.55 -0.77 5.20
N GLU A 281 11.57 0.37 5.84
CA GLU A 281 11.10 0.55 7.21
C GLU A 281 10.01 1.62 7.27
N LEU A 282 9.22 1.61 8.33
CA LEU A 282 8.26 2.67 8.58
C LEU A 282 8.94 3.87 9.22
N TYR A 283 8.58 5.04 8.73
CA TYR A 283 9.01 6.35 9.24
C TYR A 283 7.80 7.21 9.52
N MET A 284 7.93 8.09 10.50
CA MET A 284 6.90 9.05 10.87
C MET A 284 7.47 10.46 10.86
N MET A 285 6.68 11.45 10.41
CA MET A 285 7.07 12.86 10.39
C MET A 285 5.86 13.77 10.65
N ASN A 286 6.11 15.01 11.07
CA ASN A 286 5.09 16.05 11.18
C ASN A 286 4.54 16.42 9.78
N LEU A 287 3.37 17.08 9.73
CA LEU A 287 2.75 17.55 8.47
C LEU A 287 3.58 18.61 7.73
N ASP A 288 4.53 19.24 8.37
CA ASP A 288 5.49 20.16 7.74
C ASP A 288 6.74 19.48 7.18
N GLY A 289 6.90 18.16 7.41
CA GLY A 289 8.05 17.34 7.05
C GLY A 289 9.15 17.29 8.12
N GLY A 290 8.95 17.96 9.27
CA GLY A 290 9.88 17.94 10.41
C GLY A 290 9.73 16.70 11.29
N ASP A 291 10.63 16.58 12.27
CA ASP A 291 10.65 15.52 13.30
C ASP A 291 10.55 14.10 12.71
N LEU A 292 11.39 13.84 11.69
CA LEU A 292 11.45 12.53 11.05
C LEU A 292 12.00 11.48 12.03
N GLU A 293 11.21 10.46 12.29
CA GLU A 293 11.50 9.36 13.21
C GLU A 293 11.39 8.01 12.48
N GLN A 294 12.29 7.08 12.75
CA GLN A 294 12.17 5.69 12.31
C GLN A 294 11.32 4.91 13.31
N VAL A 295 10.26 4.27 12.83
CA VAL A 295 9.27 3.54 13.64
C VAL A 295 9.59 2.05 13.73
N THR A 296 10.06 1.45 12.61
CA THR A 296 10.48 0.03 12.57
C THR A 296 11.95 -0.08 12.23
N ASP A 297 12.61 -1.13 12.74
CA ASP A 297 14.02 -1.45 12.48
C ASP A 297 14.22 -2.96 12.36
N PHE A 298 13.38 -3.59 11.56
CA PHE A 298 13.45 -5.03 11.32
C PHE A 298 14.62 -5.40 10.39
N GLY A 299 14.96 -4.53 9.47
CA GLY A 299 16.05 -4.74 8.51
C GLY A 299 15.65 -5.52 7.25
N GLY A 300 14.35 -5.76 7.03
CA GLY A 300 13.75 -6.37 5.85
C GLY A 300 12.82 -5.43 5.10
N PHE A 301 11.68 -5.95 4.67
CA PHE A 301 10.61 -5.18 4.06
C PHE A 301 9.47 -4.98 5.05
N THR A 302 9.16 -3.73 5.37
CA THR A 302 7.98 -3.36 6.17
C THR A 302 7.28 -2.19 5.49
N SER A 303 5.99 -2.32 5.15
CA SER A 303 5.24 -1.33 4.37
C SER A 303 3.73 -1.41 4.55
N PHE A 304 2.99 -0.51 3.88
CA PHE A 304 1.52 -0.42 3.85
C PHE A 304 0.91 -0.32 5.25
N PRO A 305 1.33 0.65 6.06
CA PRO A 305 0.78 0.84 7.39
C PRO A 305 -0.62 1.46 7.31
N GLU A 306 -1.55 0.96 8.13
CA GLU A 306 -2.83 1.60 8.37
C GLU A 306 -3.28 1.45 9.82
N PHE A 307 -3.83 2.51 10.40
CA PHE A 307 -4.34 2.50 11.76
C PHE A 307 -5.77 2.01 11.82
N SER A 308 -6.07 1.16 12.80
CA SER A 308 -7.44 0.79 13.14
C SER A 308 -8.32 2.02 13.37
N PRO A 309 -9.64 1.92 13.20
CA PRO A 309 -10.55 3.05 13.38
C PRO A 309 -10.45 3.70 14.77
N ASP A 310 -10.18 2.92 15.81
CA ASP A 310 -9.96 3.41 17.19
C ASP A 310 -8.53 3.96 17.43
N GLY A 311 -7.64 3.81 16.45
CA GLY A 311 -6.25 4.30 16.49
C GLY A 311 -5.30 3.53 17.38
N LYS A 312 -5.70 2.36 17.91
CA LYS A 312 -4.90 1.60 18.89
C LYS A 312 -4.08 0.48 18.28
N THR A 313 -4.38 0.10 17.06
CA THR A 313 -3.70 -1.00 16.36
C THR A 313 -3.21 -0.52 15.02
N LEU A 314 -1.97 -0.85 14.68
CA LEU A 314 -1.40 -0.68 13.35
C LEU A 314 -1.45 -2.02 12.62
N VAL A 315 -1.97 -2.06 11.39
CA VAL A 315 -1.77 -3.16 10.45
C VAL A 315 -0.69 -2.77 9.46
N PHE A 316 0.14 -3.72 9.04
CA PHE A 316 1.19 -3.51 8.04
C PHE A 316 1.58 -4.83 7.38
N CYS A 317 2.30 -4.72 6.25
CA CYS A 317 2.88 -5.86 5.54
C CYS A 317 4.38 -5.95 5.87
N SER A 318 4.88 -7.18 6.08
CA SER A 318 6.32 -7.39 6.31
C SER A 318 6.77 -8.78 5.82
N ASP A 319 8.07 -8.91 5.50
CA ASP A 319 8.75 -10.18 5.27
C ASP A 319 9.38 -10.75 6.56
N ARG A 320 8.94 -10.28 7.73
CA ARG A 320 9.27 -10.88 9.03
C ARG A 320 8.85 -12.34 9.03
N ASP A 321 9.71 -13.19 9.55
CA ASP A 321 9.48 -14.64 9.65
C ASP A 321 9.18 -15.33 8.31
N ALA A 322 9.46 -14.66 7.17
CA ALA A 322 9.33 -15.24 5.83
C ALA A 322 10.22 -16.47 5.69
N LYS A 323 9.65 -17.56 5.19
CA LYS A 323 10.34 -18.83 4.96
C LYS A 323 10.88 -18.93 3.55
N GLU A 324 10.28 -18.16 2.63
CA GLU A 324 10.62 -18.16 1.22
C GLU A 324 10.93 -16.75 0.71
N ARG A 325 11.70 -16.68 -0.36
CA ARG A 325 11.98 -15.42 -1.02
C ARG A 325 10.69 -14.82 -1.59
N TYR A 326 10.43 -13.54 -1.32
CA TYR A 326 9.21 -12.81 -1.72
C TYR A 326 7.93 -13.25 -0.99
N GLU A 327 8.04 -13.99 0.09
CA GLU A 327 6.94 -14.15 1.02
C GLU A 327 6.74 -12.85 1.81
N PHE A 328 5.51 -12.35 1.80
CA PHE A 328 5.08 -11.20 2.58
C PHE A 328 3.84 -11.58 3.37
N ASN A 329 3.79 -11.15 4.61
CA ASN A 329 2.68 -11.45 5.49
C ASN A 329 2.11 -10.17 6.12
N ILE A 330 0.83 -10.24 6.50
CA ILE A 330 0.14 -9.18 7.21
C ILE A 330 0.39 -9.36 8.70
N PHE A 331 0.73 -8.27 9.35
CA PHE A 331 0.95 -8.19 10.79
C PHE A 331 0.07 -7.10 11.38
N THR A 332 -0.29 -7.28 12.66
CA THR A 332 -0.84 -6.21 13.49
C THR A 332 0.05 -6.00 14.71
N ALA A 333 0.08 -4.76 15.20
CA ALA A 333 0.74 -4.42 16.45
C ALA A 333 -0.08 -3.38 17.21
N GLY A 334 -0.04 -3.41 18.54
CA GLY A 334 -0.56 -2.32 19.36
C GLY A 334 0.25 -1.05 19.12
N TRP A 335 -0.41 0.10 19.02
CA TRP A 335 0.21 1.41 18.84
C TRP A 335 0.29 2.15 20.17
N LYS A 336 1.51 2.65 20.55
CA LYS A 336 1.80 3.41 21.78
C LYS A 336 1.90 4.89 21.54
#